data_61d6c3896d1dbf0587f4668d8cd81341
#
_entry.id   61d6c3896d1dbf0587f4668d8cd81341
#
_cell.length_a   1.000
_cell.length_b   1.000
_cell.length_c   1.000
_cell.angle_alpha   90.00
_cell.angle_beta   90.00
_cell.angle_gamma   90.00
#
_symmetry.space_group_name_H-M   'P 1'
#
loop_
_entity.id
_entity.type
_entity.pdbx_description
1 polymer ?
#
loop_
_entity_poly.entity_id
_entity_poly.type
_entity_poly.pdbx_seq_one_letter_code
_entity_poly.pdbx_strand_id
1 'polypeptide(L)'
;DRRGANPDSSWTAKLLADPALCAKKVGEEAIETALAAVQHEPDQLAAESADLIYHLMVLLAGSGVSLSDVAAKLEAREGRSGIAEKKARLSE
;
A
#
# COMPACT_ATOMS: atom_id res chain seq x y z
N ASP A 1 -11.34 17.00 18.48
CA ASP A 1 -10.53 16.07 17.67
C ASP A 1 -9.78 15.09 18.55
N ARG A 2 -9.91 13.82 18.27
CA ARG A 2 -9.37 12.76 19.10
C ARG A 2 -7.94 12.35 18.74
N ARG A 3 -7.37 12.98 17.75
CA ARG A 3 -6.07 12.56 17.24
C ARG A 3 -4.97 12.53 18.31
N GLY A 4 -4.94 13.52 19.17
CA GLY A 4 -3.91 13.60 20.20
C GLY A 4 -4.07 12.59 21.32
N ALA A 5 -5.29 12.05 21.52
CA ALA A 5 -5.58 11.10 22.58
C ALA A 5 -5.61 9.65 22.11
N ASN A 6 -5.64 9.42 20.80
CA ASN A 6 -5.73 8.10 20.19
C ASN A 6 -4.34 7.61 19.81
N PRO A 7 -3.90 6.42 20.28
CA PRO A 7 -2.57 5.90 19.91
C PRO A 7 -2.37 5.80 18.41
N ASP A 8 -3.40 5.40 17.66
CA ASP A 8 -3.30 5.29 16.20
C ASP A 8 -3.07 6.66 15.57
N SER A 9 -3.76 7.68 16.07
CA SER A 9 -3.58 9.05 15.59
C SER A 9 -2.19 9.58 15.91
N SER A 10 -1.67 9.25 17.10
CA SER A 10 -0.30 9.63 17.48
C SER A 10 0.72 8.96 16.57
N TRP A 11 0.50 7.70 16.24
CA TRP A 11 1.38 6.97 15.32
C TRP A 11 1.31 7.59 13.92
N THR A 12 0.09 7.88 13.46
CA THR A 12 -0.11 8.53 12.16
C THR A 12 0.62 9.88 12.11
N ALA A 13 0.49 10.68 13.18
CA ALA A 13 1.17 11.97 13.24
C ALA A 13 2.68 11.81 13.18
N LYS A 14 3.21 10.80 13.86
CA LYS A 14 4.65 10.51 13.85
C LYS A 14 5.13 10.13 12.45
N LEU A 15 4.36 9.30 11.77
CA LEU A 15 4.69 8.87 10.40
C LEU A 15 4.65 10.05 9.44
N LEU A 16 3.65 10.93 9.58
CA LEU A 16 3.55 12.11 8.72
C LEU A 16 4.72 13.07 8.93
N ALA A 17 5.24 13.12 10.15
CA ALA A 17 6.37 13.97 10.49
C ALA A 17 7.71 13.36 10.07
N ASP A 18 7.73 12.06 9.76
CA ASP A 18 8.97 11.34 9.42
C ASP A 18 8.73 10.44 8.20
N PRO A 19 8.79 11.01 7.00
CA PRO A 19 8.54 10.24 5.78
C PRO A 19 9.49 9.05 5.59
N ALA A 20 10.73 9.17 6.04
CA ALA A 20 11.69 8.07 5.93
C ALA A 20 11.26 6.88 6.77
N LEU A 21 10.75 7.15 7.97
CA LEU A 21 10.22 6.10 8.84
C LEU A 21 9.00 5.43 8.19
N CYS A 22 8.11 6.25 7.64
CA CYS A 22 6.92 5.75 6.97
C CYS A 22 7.29 4.84 5.79
N ALA A 23 8.24 5.27 4.97
CA ALA A 23 8.72 4.50 3.83
C ALA A 23 9.33 3.16 4.28
N LYS A 24 10.10 3.19 5.37
CA LYS A 24 10.68 1.99 5.94
C LYS A 24 9.59 1.00 6.36
N LYS A 25 8.54 1.50 7.02
CA LYS A 25 7.42 0.65 7.45
C LYS A 25 6.70 0.03 6.25
N VAL A 26 6.49 0.78 5.20
CA VAL A 26 5.87 0.25 3.97
C VAL A 26 6.71 -0.91 3.43
N GLY A 27 8.02 -0.74 3.37
CA GLY A 27 8.92 -1.79 2.89
C GLY A 27 8.86 -3.04 3.76
N GLU A 28 8.90 -2.87 5.08
CA GLU A 28 8.84 -3.98 6.02
C GLU A 28 7.52 -4.75 5.90
N GLU A 29 6.39 -4.01 5.88
CA GLU A 29 5.08 -4.66 5.76
C GLU A 29 4.92 -5.37 4.41
N ALA A 30 5.50 -4.83 3.35
CA ALA A 30 5.42 -5.46 2.04
C ALA A 30 6.11 -6.82 2.04
N ILE A 31 7.28 -6.90 2.66
CA ILE A 31 8.03 -8.16 2.78
C ILE A 31 7.24 -9.16 3.64
N GLU A 32 6.73 -8.70 4.78
CA GLU A 32 5.95 -9.56 5.68
C GLU A 32 4.69 -10.09 5.01
N THR A 33 4.02 -9.23 4.21
CA THR A 33 2.84 -9.63 3.45
C THR A 33 3.19 -10.76 2.47
N ALA A 34 4.28 -10.58 1.73
CA ALA A 34 4.72 -11.59 0.77
C ALA A 34 5.06 -12.92 1.46
N LEU A 35 5.76 -12.85 2.59
CA LEU A 35 6.11 -14.05 3.35
C LEU A 35 4.88 -14.78 3.87
N ALA A 36 3.91 -14.03 4.40
CA ALA A 36 2.67 -14.63 4.89
C ALA A 36 1.94 -15.38 3.77
N ALA A 37 1.96 -14.82 2.57
CA ALA A 37 1.32 -15.45 1.41
C ALA A 37 1.98 -16.77 1.04
N VAL A 38 3.32 -16.80 0.95
CA VAL A 38 4.03 -18.02 0.55
C VAL A 38 4.05 -19.07 1.65
N GLN A 39 3.84 -18.66 2.90
CA GLN A 39 3.77 -19.58 4.03
C GLN A 39 2.34 -20.12 4.23
N HIS A 40 1.41 -19.69 3.39
CA HIS A 40 0.01 -20.13 3.44
C HIS A 40 -0.66 -19.83 4.78
N GLU A 41 -0.46 -18.60 5.26
CA GLU A 41 -1.04 -18.13 6.53
C GLU A 41 -2.05 -17.02 6.23
N PRO A 42 -3.31 -17.39 5.92
CA PRO A 42 -4.29 -16.40 5.45
C PRO A 42 -4.63 -15.30 6.46
N ASP A 43 -4.74 -15.63 7.74
CA ASP A 43 -5.02 -14.61 8.76
C ASP A 43 -3.86 -13.63 8.89
N GLN A 44 -2.64 -14.13 8.87
CA GLN A 44 -1.45 -13.31 8.93
C GLN A 44 -1.33 -12.45 7.68
N LEU A 45 -1.62 -13.04 6.53
CA LEU A 45 -1.62 -12.31 5.26
C LEU A 45 -2.60 -11.13 5.30
N ALA A 46 -3.82 -11.36 5.83
CA ALA A 46 -4.80 -10.30 5.94
C ALA A 46 -4.32 -9.19 6.88
N ALA A 47 -3.73 -9.57 8.02
CA ALA A 47 -3.23 -8.60 8.99
C ALA A 47 -2.08 -7.77 8.43
N GLU A 48 -1.11 -8.41 7.78
CA GLU A 48 0.03 -7.70 7.21
C GLU A 48 -0.40 -6.83 6.03
N SER A 49 -1.38 -7.30 5.25
CA SER A 49 -1.92 -6.50 4.14
C SER A 49 -2.61 -5.24 4.66
N ALA A 50 -3.35 -5.35 5.75
CA ALA A 50 -4.01 -4.20 6.36
C ALA A 50 -2.96 -3.17 6.84
N ASP A 51 -1.90 -3.64 7.48
CA ASP A 51 -0.82 -2.77 7.94
C ASP A 51 -0.11 -2.11 6.75
N LEU A 52 0.12 -2.86 5.69
CA LEU A 52 0.75 -2.34 4.48
C LEU A 52 -0.10 -1.23 3.87
N ILE A 53 -1.39 -1.47 3.71
CA ILE A 53 -2.31 -0.50 3.11
C ILE A 53 -2.36 0.76 3.99
N TYR A 54 -2.45 0.59 5.30
CA TYR A 54 -2.47 1.71 6.23
C TYR A 54 -1.23 2.59 6.07
N HIS A 55 -0.05 1.99 6.14
CA HIS A 55 1.20 2.76 6.03
C HIS A 55 1.38 3.36 4.65
N LEU A 56 0.92 2.66 3.60
CA LEU A 56 0.96 3.19 2.25
C LEU A 56 0.06 4.42 2.11
N MET A 57 -1.14 4.38 2.70
CA MET A 57 -2.05 5.52 2.67
C MET A 57 -1.44 6.75 3.36
N VAL A 58 -0.78 6.53 4.51
CA VAL A 58 -0.11 7.62 5.21
C VAL A 58 1.04 8.19 4.38
N LEU A 59 1.83 7.32 3.75
CA LEU A 59 2.94 7.73 2.91
C LEU A 59 2.45 8.58 1.74
N LEU A 60 1.37 8.16 1.10
CA LEU A 60 0.78 8.91 -0.01
C LEU A 60 0.28 10.27 0.45
N ALA A 61 -0.44 10.30 1.58
CA ALA A 61 -0.96 11.55 2.14
C ALA A 61 0.16 12.52 2.45
N GLY A 62 1.25 12.03 3.05
CA GLY A 62 2.41 12.84 3.36
C GLY A 62 3.16 13.31 2.14
N SER A 63 2.97 12.66 1.01
CA SER A 63 3.62 12.99 -0.26
C SER A 63 2.73 13.82 -1.17
N GLY A 64 1.54 14.17 -0.73
CA GLY A 64 0.61 14.96 -1.53
C GLY A 64 -0.04 14.19 -2.68
N VAL A 65 -0.09 12.86 -2.58
CA VAL A 65 -0.70 12.01 -3.59
C VAL A 65 -1.98 11.40 -3.01
N SER A 66 -3.09 11.52 -3.74
CA SER A 66 -4.37 10.99 -3.27
C SER A 66 -4.59 9.56 -3.75
N LEU A 67 -5.52 8.87 -3.08
CA LEU A 67 -5.93 7.55 -3.56
C LEU A 67 -6.58 7.64 -4.94
N SER A 68 -7.24 8.76 -5.24
CA SER A 68 -7.79 8.99 -6.57
C SER A 68 -6.70 9.00 -7.63
N ASP A 69 -5.55 9.60 -7.31
CA ASP A 69 -4.41 9.61 -8.24
C ASP A 69 -3.93 8.20 -8.53
N VAL A 70 -3.85 7.38 -7.48
CA VAL A 70 -3.43 5.97 -7.62
C VAL A 70 -4.46 5.19 -8.42
N ALA A 71 -5.73 5.37 -8.12
CA ALA A 71 -6.82 4.71 -8.81
C ALA A 71 -6.80 5.06 -10.31
N ALA A 72 -6.55 6.33 -10.64
CA ALA A 72 -6.47 6.76 -12.03
C ALA A 72 -5.34 6.06 -12.78
N LYS A 73 -4.20 5.88 -12.12
CA LYS A 73 -3.08 5.15 -12.73
C LYS A 73 -3.41 3.69 -12.94
N LEU A 74 -4.10 3.08 -11.99
CA LEU A 74 -4.53 1.68 -12.12
C LEU A 74 -5.52 1.51 -13.25
N GLU A 75 -6.48 2.41 -13.36
CA GLU A 75 -7.47 2.37 -14.45
C GLU A 75 -6.79 2.50 -15.81
N ALA A 76 -5.86 3.44 -15.93
CA ALA A 76 -5.12 3.64 -17.17
C ALA A 76 -4.31 2.39 -17.54
N ARG A 77 -3.67 1.77 -16.55
CA ARG A 77 -2.93 0.53 -16.77
C ARG A 77 -3.83 -0.62 -17.15
N GLU A 78 -4.96 -0.74 -16.48
CA GLU A 78 -5.90 -1.82 -16.73
C GLU A 78 -6.34 -1.82 -18.19
N GLY A 79 -6.71 -0.65 -18.72
CA GLY A 79 -7.08 -0.54 -20.13
C GLY A 79 -5.96 -0.94 -21.06
N ARG A 80 -4.75 -0.43 -20.82
CA ARG A 80 -3.60 -0.73 -21.67
C ARG A 80 -3.02 -2.11 -21.40
N SER A 81 -2.98 -2.53 -20.13
CA SER A 81 -2.46 -3.84 -19.78
C SER A 81 -3.29 -4.97 -20.35
N GLY A 82 -4.62 -4.80 -20.36
CA GLY A 82 -5.49 -5.77 -20.96
C GLY A 82 -5.17 -5.99 -22.43
N ILE A 83 -4.96 -4.89 -23.16
CA ILE A 83 -4.58 -4.95 -24.57
C ILE A 83 -3.19 -5.57 -24.73
N ALA A 84 -2.24 -5.13 -23.92
CA ALA A 84 -0.86 -5.63 -24.01
C ALA A 84 -0.79 -7.12 -23.69
N GLU A 85 -1.48 -7.56 -22.65
CA GLU A 85 -1.53 -8.98 -22.27
C GLU A 85 -2.14 -9.83 -23.38
N LYS A 86 -3.21 -9.32 -23.97
CA LYS A 86 -3.86 -10.03 -25.07
C LYS A 86 -2.91 -10.19 -26.24
N LYS A 87 -2.18 -9.13 -26.58
CA LYS A 87 -1.18 -9.18 -27.65
C LYS A 87 -0.07 -10.16 -27.32
N ALA A 88 0.44 -10.14 -26.10
CA ALA A 88 1.50 -11.05 -25.66
C ALA A 88 1.06 -12.51 -25.78
N ARG A 89 -0.17 -12.80 -25.34
CA ARG A 89 -0.70 -14.16 -25.43
C ARG A 89 -0.88 -14.62 -26.85
N LEU A 90 -1.27 -13.72 -27.74
CA LEU A 90 -1.43 -14.05 -29.17
C LEU A 90 -0.09 -14.25 -29.85
N SER A 91 0.97 -13.62 -29.29
CA SER A 91 2.32 -13.73 -29.85
C SER A 91 3.06 -14.99 -29.38
N GLU A 92 2.60 -15.58 -28.30
CA GLU A 92 3.20 -16.80 -27.77
C GLU A 92 2.75 -18.03 -28.53
#